data_555261ffc04d51363abcae1b39648de1
#
_entry.id   555261ffc04d51363abcae1b39648de1
#
_cell.length_a   1.000
_cell.length_b   1.000
_cell.length_c   1.000
_cell.angle_alpha   90.00
_cell.angle_beta   90.00
_cell.angle_gamma   90.00
#
_symmetry.space_group_name_H-M   'P 1'
#
loop_
_entity.id
_entity.type
_entity.pdbx_description
1 polymer ?
#
loop_
_entity_poly.entity_id
_entity_poly.type
_entity_poly.pdbx_seq_one_letter_code
_entity_poly.pdbx_strand_id
1 'polypeptide(L)'
;MNLRLLLLLSLLQWSFSCFSVQAITTPVVYYGKVLSGGKGIANVPVTDGTQIVLTDDKGRYSISSTSNAEYIYITLPDGYNIPMKGKVPAFFQKVPAQPSKKVHIDFELTPSSTDNKKHVLVVWADPQVYFDEEMPQVQQASKDVKELLATNYQGIPAYGIVCGDIIGDINTKPSYFAPMIDAIAETEIPFFYVIGNHDLDLNVRSNEHARITYKSYYGPTYYSFNRGDIHYVVLDDIFFIAKSYLYVGYLTEQQLQWLEQDLKQVTPGSTVVVAMHIPTYSREARRKAVSYTHLRAHETRRHL
;
A
#
# COMPACT_ATOMS: atom_id res chain seq x y z
N MET A 1 23.18 -73.22 30.27
CA MET A 1 23.59 -73.04 28.87
C MET A 1 22.77 -71.92 28.33
N ASN A 2 23.32 -70.68 28.41
CA ASN A 2 22.59 -69.42 28.14
C ASN A 2 22.89 -68.92 26.70
N LEU A 3 21.85 -68.87 25.87
CA LEU A 3 21.94 -68.34 24.53
C LEU A 3 21.53 -66.88 24.56
N ARG A 4 22.50 -65.97 24.41
CA ARG A 4 22.25 -64.54 24.26
C ARG A 4 21.95 -64.24 22.81
N LEU A 5 20.70 -63.77 22.55
CA LEU A 5 20.26 -63.29 21.26
C LEU A 5 20.68 -61.82 21.12
N LEU A 6 21.63 -61.50 20.26
CA LEU A 6 22.01 -60.15 19.86
C LEU A 6 21.06 -59.68 18.78
N LEU A 7 20.15 -58.76 19.11
CA LEU A 7 19.36 -57.99 18.17
C LEU A 7 20.19 -56.79 17.66
N LEU A 8 20.64 -56.87 16.41
CA LEU A 8 21.20 -55.74 15.67
C LEU A 8 20.04 -54.93 15.12
N LEU A 9 19.74 -53.79 15.77
CA LEU A 9 18.88 -52.73 15.22
C LEU A 9 19.70 -51.88 14.24
N SER A 10 19.55 -52.17 12.95
CA SER A 10 20.01 -51.28 11.88
C SER A 10 19.07 -50.09 11.77
N LEU A 11 19.48 -48.91 12.30
CA LEU A 11 18.87 -47.62 12.09
C LEU A 11 19.10 -47.23 10.61
N LEU A 12 18.13 -47.48 9.77
CA LEU A 12 18.04 -46.80 8.46
C LEU A 12 17.66 -45.34 8.74
N GLN A 13 18.64 -44.43 8.73
CA GLN A 13 18.38 -43.00 8.59
C GLN A 13 17.93 -42.71 7.18
N TRP A 14 16.63 -42.56 6.99
CA TRP A 14 16.08 -41.94 5.81
C TRP A 14 16.24 -40.44 5.98
N SER A 15 17.30 -39.90 5.40
CA SER A 15 17.42 -38.47 5.14
C SER A 15 16.41 -38.08 4.06
N PHE A 16 15.23 -37.61 4.48
CA PHE A 16 14.32 -36.89 3.60
C PHE A 16 14.99 -35.55 3.26
N SER A 17 15.73 -35.53 2.16
CA SER A 17 16.09 -34.28 1.50
C SER A 17 14.78 -33.69 0.94
N CYS A 18 14.21 -32.77 1.69
CA CYS A 18 13.11 -31.96 1.21
C CYS A 18 13.65 -31.06 0.08
N PHE A 19 13.68 -31.57 -1.15
CA PHE A 19 13.86 -30.72 -2.32
C PHE A 19 12.62 -29.84 -2.42
N SER A 20 12.73 -28.60 -1.96
CA SER A 20 11.78 -27.57 -2.36
C SER A 20 11.94 -27.38 -3.87
N VAL A 21 11.07 -28.00 -4.63
CA VAL A 21 10.91 -27.67 -6.05
C VAL A 21 10.37 -26.23 -6.05
N GLN A 22 11.26 -25.25 -6.14
CA GLN A 22 10.84 -23.92 -6.53
C GLN A 22 10.25 -24.06 -7.92
N ALA A 23 8.93 -23.91 -8.02
CA ALA A 23 8.27 -23.79 -9.30
C ALA A 23 8.97 -22.62 -10.03
N ILE A 24 9.66 -22.93 -11.14
CA ILE A 24 10.23 -21.91 -12.02
C ILE A 24 9.02 -21.25 -12.67
N THR A 25 8.51 -20.21 -12.03
CA THR A 25 7.46 -19.38 -12.60
C THR A 25 8.09 -18.61 -13.76
N THR A 26 7.57 -18.84 -14.96
CA THR A 26 8.02 -18.07 -16.13
C THR A 26 7.74 -16.60 -15.85
N PRO A 27 8.74 -15.70 -15.89
CA PRO A 27 8.53 -14.31 -15.61
C PRO A 27 7.51 -13.68 -16.56
N VAL A 28 6.62 -12.87 -16.01
CA VAL A 28 5.69 -12.04 -16.79
C VAL A 28 6.35 -10.67 -16.98
N VAL A 29 6.33 -10.15 -18.20
CA VAL A 29 6.86 -8.83 -18.51
C VAL A 29 5.69 -7.84 -18.57
N TYR A 30 5.65 -6.91 -17.64
CA TYR A 30 4.76 -5.74 -17.65
C TYR A 30 5.49 -4.58 -18.30
N TYR A 31 4.90 -3.97 -19.33
CA TYR A 31 5.52 -2.90 -20.06
C TYR A 31 4.49 -1.88 -20.54
N GLY A 32 4.92 -0.67 -20.78
CA GLY A 32 4.04 0.40 -21.25
C GLY A 32 4.70 1.76 -21.17
N LYS A 33 3.88 2.78 -21.06
CA LYS A 33 4.32 4.17 -20.98
C LYS A 33 3.57 4.92 -19.88
N VAL A 34 4.24 5.92 -19.34
CA VAL A 34 3.61 6.99 -18.56
C VAL A 34 3.61 8.23 -19.45
N LEU A 35 2.44 8.75 -19.76
CA LEU A 35 2.23 9.80 -20.77
C LEU A 35 1.51 11.00 -20.16
N SER A 36 1.65 12.13 -20.81
CA SER A 36 0.82 13.31 -20.59
C SER A 36 0.60 14.02 -21.93
N GLY A 37 -0.66 14.09 -22.39
CA GLY A 37 -1.00 14.63 -23.68
C GLY A 37 -0.26 13.96 -24.83
N GLY A 38 -0.07 12.66 -24.78
CA GLY A 38 0.65 11.84 -25.76
C GLY A 38 2.18 11.95 -25.69
N LYS A 39 2.74 12.76 -24.78
CA LYS A 39 4.20 12.88 -24.56
C LYS A 39 4.63 12.00 -23.37
N GLY A 40 5.78 11.33 -23.50
CA GLY A 40 6.35 10.53 -22.43
C GLY A 40 6.80 11.39 -21.25
N ILE A 41 6.56 10.89 -20.03
CA ILE A 41 7.07 11.48 -18.80
C ILE A 41 8.24 10.62 -18.33
N ALA A 42 9.42 11.21 -18.25
CA ALA A 42 10.65 10.54 -17.80
C ALA A 42 10.72 10.48 -16.27
N ASN A 43 11.52 9.53 -15.76
CA ASN A 43 11.84 9.38 -14.34
C ASN A 43 10.63 9.17 -13.41
N VAL A 44 9.52 8.65 -13.92
CA VAL A 44 8.39 8.23 -13.08
C VAL A 44 8.67 6.82 -12.56
N PRO A 45 8.68 6.61 -11.24
CA PRO A 45 8.80 5.27 -10.68
C PRO A 45 7.55 4.45 -10.98
N VAL A 46 7.76 3.26 -11.53
CA VAL A 46 6.72 2.26 -11.82
C VAL A 46 7.06 0.97 -11.10
N THR A 47 6.09 0.35 -10.46
CA THR A 47 6.30 -0.82 -9.62
C THR A 47 5.24 -1.90 -9.82
N ASP A 48 5.64 -3.14 -9.55
CA ASP A 48 4.76 -4.31 -9.41
C ASP A 48 4.47 -4.65 -7.93
N GLY A 49 4.87 -3.76 -7.01
CA GLY A 49 4.82 -3.99 -5.57
C GLY A 49 6.06 -4.67 -4.99
N THR A 50 7.02 -5.06 -5.83
CA THR A 50 8.26 -5.73 -5.38
C THR A 50 9.49 -4.95 -5.82
N GLN A 51 9.54 -4.55 -7.06
CA GLN A 51 10.62 -3.80 -7.67
C GLN A 51 10.11 -2.47 -8.23
N ILE A 52 11.01 -1.51 -8.35
CA ILE A 52 10.73 -0.19 -8.94
C ILE A 52 11.66 0.01 -10.12
N VAL A 53 11.10 0.43 -11.25
CA VAL A 53 11.85 0.88 -12.43
C VAL A 53 11.45 2.33 -12.76
N LEU A 54 12.36 3.09 -13.36
CA LEU A 54 12.06 4.44 -13.82
C LEU A 54 11.68 4.43 -15.30
N THR A 55 10.76 5.30 -15.70
CA THR A 55 10.49 5.55 -17.11
C THR A 55 11.66 6.24 -17.78
N ASP A 56 11.91 5.91 -19.06
CA ASP A 56 12.90 6.57 -19.91
C ASP A 56 12.38 7.93 -20.45
N ASP A 57 13.22 8.63 -21.24
CA ASP A 57 12.89 9.94 -21.83
C ASP A 57 11.65 9.92 -22.75
N LYS A 58 11.19 8.75 -23.16
CA LYS A 58 9.96 8.55 -23.95
C LYS A 58 8.79 8.03 -23.08
N GLY A 59 8.97 8.06 -21.76
CA GLY A 59 8.00 7.58 -20.78
C GLY A 59 7.86 6.05 -20.71
N ARG A 60 8.74 5.27 -21.37
CA ARG A 60 8.62 3.80 -21.46
C ARG A 60 9.19 3.15 -20.21
N TYR A 61 8.55 2.07 -19.79
CA TYR A 61 9.05 1.19 -18.71
C TYR A 61 8.88 -0.29 -19.08
N SER A 62 9.62 -1.15 -18.38
CA SER A 62 9.48 -2.60 -18.47
C SER A 62 9.90 -3.25 -17.16
N ILE A 63 9.01 -4.06 -16.57
CA ILE A 63 9.24 -4.82 -15.33
C ILE A 63 9.16 -6.30 -15.68
N SER A 64 10.19 -7.07 -15.34
CA SER A 64 10.18 -8.53 -15.43
C SER A 64 9.92 -9.10 -14.05
N SER A 65 8.67 -9.54 -13.81
CA SER A 65 8.24 -10.02 -12.51
C SER A 65 8.17 -11.53 -12.46
N THR A 66 8.74 -12.11 -11.42
CA THR A 66 8.58 -13.55 -11.08
C THR A 66 7.49 -13.76 -10.03
N SER A 67 6.97 -12.67 -9.44
CA SER A 67 5.82 -12.67 -8.55
C SER A 67 4.52 -12.55 -9.33
N ASN A 68 3.42 -13.04 -8.77
CA ASN A 68 2.09 -12.75 -9.28
C ASN A 68 1.69 -11.33 -8.88
N ALA A 69 2.19 -10.32 -9.62
CA ALA A 69 1.80 -8.95 -9.38
C ALA A 69 0.28 -8.80 -9.51
N GLU A 70 -0.35 -8.21 -8.52
CA GLU A 70 -1.79 -7.94 -8.54
C GLU A 70 -2.11 -6.60 -9.19
N TYR A 71 -1.18 -5.66 -9.05
CA TYR A 71 -1.26 -4.31 -9.61
C TYR A 71 0.08 -3.92 -10.21
N ILE A 72 0.02 -3.07 -11.25
CA ILE A 72 1.12 -2.21 -11.66
C ILE A 72 0.70 -0.78 -11.31
N TYR A 73 1.58 -0.04 -10.66
CA TYR A 73 1.27 1.31 -10.21
C TYR A 73 2.48 2.24 -10.26
N ILE A 74 2.20 3.52 -10.21
CA ILE A 74 3.22 4.58 -10.28
C ILE A 74 3.30 5.33 -8.95
N THR A 75 4.51 5.78 -8.59
CA THR A 75 4.64 6.90 -7.65
C THR A 75 4.14 8.14 -8.37
N LEU A 76 2.98 8.67 -7.94
CA LEU A 76 2.35 9.80 -8.61
C LEU A 76 3.25 11.04 -8.48
N PRO A 77 3.80 11.58 -9.57
CA PRO A 77 4.69 12.73 -9.52
C PRO A 77 3.93 14.02 -9.20
N ASP A 78 4.62 15.01 -8.63
CA ASP A 78 4.09 16.37 -8.53
C ASP A 78 3.95 17.01 -9.91
N GLY A 79 3.16 18.09 -10.01
CA GLY A 79 2.87 18.77 -11.28
C GLY A 79 1.77 18.13 -12.12
N TYR A 80 1.15 17.05 -11.62
CA TYR A 80 0.01 16.39 -12.27
C TYR A 80 -1.18 16.28 -11.34
N ASN A 81 -2.37 16.34 -11.93
CA ASN A 81 -3.61 16.07 -11.21
C ASN A 81 -3.60 14.61 -10.71
N ILE A 82 -4.22 14.38 -9.57
CA ILE A 82 -4.44 13.03 -9.06
C ILE A 82 -5.46 12.36 -9.97
N PRO A 83 -5.10 11.29 -10.71
CA PRO A 83 -6.09 10.55 -11.47
C PRO A 83 -7.09 9.90 -10.51
N MET A 84 -8.38 9.98 -10.83
CA MET A 84 -9.45 9.46 -9.98
C MET A 84 -10.26 8.42 -10.73
N LYS A 85 -10.63 7.33 -10.06
CA LYS A 85 -11.66 6.38 -10.48
C LYS A 85 -12.84 6.53 -9.54
N GLY A 86 -13.91 7.18 -10.04
CA GLY A 86 -14.95 7.65 -9.12
C GLY A 86 -14.40 8.70 -8.16
N LYS A 87 -14.37 8.37 -6.87
CA LYS A 87 -13.93 9.27 -5.79
C LYS A 87 -12.62 8.81 -5.12
N VAL A 88 -11.93 7.80 -5.67
CA VAL A 88 -10.70 7.21 -5.12
C VAL A 88 -9.53 7.48 -6.08
N PRO A 89 -8.33 7.85 -5.58
CA PRO A 89 -7.13 7.98 -6.41
C PRO A 89 -6.80 6.70 -7.19
N ALA A 90 -6.49 6.84 -8.47
CA ALA A 90 -6.31 5.73 -9.42
C ALA A 90 -4.95 5.76 -10.12
N PHE A 91 -3.88 5.77 -9.35
CA PHE A 91 -2.49 5.70 -9.82
C PHE A 91 -2.04 4.27 -10.14
N PHE A 92 -2.94 3.32 -10.15
CA PHE A 92 -2.68 1.89 -10.33
C PHE A 92 -3.60 1.26 -11.37
N GLN A 93 -3.16 0.12 -11.92
CA GLN A 93 -3.98 -0.74 -12.78
C GLN A 93 -3.91 -2.18 -12.31
N LYS A 94 -5.06 -2.86 -12.26
CA LYS A 94 -5.14 -4.26 -11.87
C LYS A 94 -4.62 -5.15 -12.99
N VAL A 95 -3.76 -6.08 -12.63
CA VAL A 95 -3.26 -7.11 -13.56
C VAL A 95 -4.34 -8.16 -13.78
N PRO A 96 -4.51 -8.69 -15.01
CA PRO A 96 -5.39 -9.84 -15.25
C PRO A 96 -5.03 -11.03 -14.35
N ALA A 97 -6.04 -11.76 -13.86
CA ALA A 97 -5.82 -12.92 -12.98
C ALA A 97 -4.97 -14.03 -13.63
N GLN A 98 -5.00 -14.13 -14.95
CA GLN A 98 -4.16 -15.02 -15.75
C GLN A 98 -3.42 -14.19 -16.79
N PRO A 99 -2.31 -13.57 -16.41
CA PRO A 99 -1.57 -12.71 -17.32
C PRO A 99 -0.89 -13.52 -18.43
N SER A 100 -0.88 -12.98 -19.63
CA SER A 100 -0.02 -13.47 -20.71
C SER A 100 1.46 -13.21 -20.34
N LYS A 101 2.41 -13.83 -21.06
CA LYS A 101 3.85 -13.61 -20.85
C LYS A 101 4.26 -12.13 -20.94
N LYS A 102 3.48 -11.32 -21.62
CA LYS A 102 3.67 -9.86 -21.76
C LYS A 102 2.33 -9.17 -21.57
N VAL A 103 2.27 -8.20 -20.67
CA VAL A 103 1.07 -7.40 -20.39
C VAL A 103 1.40 -5.94 -20.63
N HIS A 104 0.63 -5.29 -21.50
CA HIS A 104 0.77 -3.87 -21.80
C HIS A 104 -0.10 -3.04 -20.87
N ILE A 105 0.48 -2.05 -20.20
CA ILE A 105 -0.20 -1.16 -19.25
C ILE A 105 0.38 0.25 -19.40
N ASP A 106 -0.45 1.20 -19.87
CA ASP A 106 -0.09 2.61 -19.97
C ASP A 106 -0.76 3.43 -18.85
N PHE A 107 -0.13 4.52 -18.47
CA PHE A 107 -0.66 5.53 -17.57
C PHE A 107 -0.73 6.87 -18.29
N GLU A 108 -1.87 7.55 -18.20
CA GLU A 108 -2.03 8.90 -18.73
C GLU A 108 -2.24 9.87 -17.57
N LEU A 109 -1.42 10.90 -17.49
CA LEU A 109 -1.48 11.93 -16.47
C LEU A 109 -1.85 13.28 -17.08
N THR A 110 -2.72 14.02 -16.41
CA THR A 110 -3.10 15.37 -16.80
C THR A 110 -2.26 16.39 -16.05
N PRO A 111 -1.57 17.32 -16.73
CA PRO A 111 -0.81 18.35 -16.06
C PRO A 111 -1.67 19.16 -15.10
N SER A 112 -1.10 19.55 -13.98
CA SER A 112 -1.72 20.46 -13.01
C SER A 112 -1.00 21.81 -13.02
N SER A 113 -1.77 22.89 -12.95
CA SER A 113 -1.25 24.23 -12.72
C SER A 113 -1.15 24.57 -11.23
N THR A 114 -1.57 23.66 -10.35
CA THR A 114 -1.58 23.86 -8.91
C THR A 114 -0.15 23.83 -8.36
N ASP A 115 0.24 24.90 -7.64
CA ASP A 115 1.48 24.90 -6.88
C ASP A 115 1.27 24.17 -5.55
N ASN A 116 1.88 23.00 -5.44
CA ASN A 116 1.77 22.13 -4.25
C ASN A 116 2.88 22.36 -3.22
N LYS A 117 3.78 23.35 -3.39
CA LYS A 117 4.84 23.64 -2.41
C LYS A 117 4.29 23.97 -1.04
N LYS A 118 3.13 24.63 -1.01
CA LYS A 118 2.36 24.86 0.19
C LYS A 118 0.99 24.21 0.04
N HIS A 119 0.69 23.21 0.84
CA HIS A 119 -0.60 22.53 0.83
C HIS A 119 -1.03 22.13 2.23
N VAL A 120 -2.31 21.83 2.38
CA VAL A 120 -2.89 21.29 3.62
C VAL A 120 -2.96 19.77 3.50
N LEU A 121 -2.51 19.07 4.53
CA LEU A 121 -2.77 17.66 4.71
C LEU A 121 -3.83 17.45 5.79
N VAL A 122 -4.97 16.89 5.41
CA VAL A 122 -6.01 16.45 6.34
C VAL A 122 -5.74 14.99 6.70
N VAL A 123 -5.59 14.69 7.98
CA VAL A 123 -5.35 13.32 8.45
C VAL A 123 -6.54 12.87 9.29
N TRP A 124 -7.16 11.77 8.88
CA TRP A 124 -8.19 11.08 9.64
C TRP A 124 -7.65 9.76 10.16
N ALA A 125 -7.87 9.49 11.43
CA ALA A 125 -7.54 8.21 12.04
C ALA A 125 -8.83 7.54 12.49
N ASP A 126 -8.97 6.26 12.18
CA ASP A 126 -9.99 5.37 12.73
C ASP A 126 -11.44 5.91 12.63
N PRO A 127 -11.96 6.28 11.43
CA PRO A 127 -13.35 6.73 11.31
C PRO A 127 -14.37 5.63 11.65
N GLN A 128 -14.03 4.36 11.51
CA GLN A 128 -14.62 3.15 12.09
C GLN A 128 -16.16 3.12 12.22
N VAL A 129 -16.89 3.33 11.12
CA VAL A 129 -18.36 3.23 11.15
C VAL A 129 -18.82 1.78 11.33
N TYR A 130 -19.51 1.49 12.43
CA TYR A 130 -20.10 0.18 12.72
C TYR A 130 -21.59 0.09 12.35
N PHE A 131 -22.32 1.21 12.46
CA PHE A 131 -23.77 1.27 12.31
C PHE A 131 -24.19 2.37 11.35
N ASP A 132 -25.35 2.19 10.72
CA ASP A 132 -25.89 3.16 9.75
C ASP A 132 -26.10 4.55 10.37
N GLU A 133 -26.38 4.61 11.66
CA GLU A 133 -26.60 5.84 12.44
C GLU A 133 -25.32 6.67 12.64
N GLU A 134 -24.15 6.09 12.43
CA GLU A 134 -22.86 6.78 12.56
C GLU A 134 -22.42 7.45 11.24
N MET A 135 -22.93 6.98 10.10
CA MET A 135 -22.57 7.54 8.80
C MET A 135 -22.85 9.06 8.67
N PRO A 136 -23.97 9.60 9.19
CA PRO A 136 -24.20 11.04 9.20
C PRO A 136 -23.13 11.85 9.94
N GLN A 137 -22.43 11.25 10.92
CA GLN A 137 -21.35 11.93 11.66
C GLN A 137 -20.13 12.10 10.75
N VAL A 138 -19.78 11.08 9.96
CA VAL A 138 -18.70 11.16 8.96
C VAL A 138 -19.04 12.19 7.89
N GLN A 139 -20.27 12.22 7.40
CA GLN A 139 -20.73 13.23 6.43
C GLN A 139 -20.64 14.64 7.01
N GLN A 140 -21.03 14.82 8.28
CA GLN A 140 -20.91 16.11 8.93
C GLN A 140 -19.45 16.52 9.09
N ALA A 141 -18.58 15.62 9.57
CA ALA A 141 -17.15 15.89 9.66
C ALA A 141 -16.52 16.27 8.31
N SER A 142 -16.98 15.65 7.22
CA SER A 142 -16.54 16.00 5.86
C SER A 142 -16.95 17.41 5.46
N LYS A 143 -18.18 17.80 5.78
CA LYS A 143 -18.67 19.18 5.54
C LYS A 143 -17.91 20.20 6.39
N ASP A 144 -17.64 19.88 7.66
CA ASP A 144 -16.86 20.74 8.55
C ASP A 144 -15.44 20.93 8.02
N VAL A 145 -14.78 19.87 7.50
CA VAL A 145 -13.48 19.97 6.84
C VAL A 145 -13.55 20.86 5.60
N LYS A 146 -14.57 20.68 4.75
CA LYS A 146 -14.77 21.51 3.56
C LYS A 146 -14.91 22.99 3.94
N GLU A 147 -15.74 23.31 4.94
CA GLU A 147 -15.94 24.68 5.44
C GLU A 147 -14.66 25.26 6.04
N LEU A 148 -13.94 24.47 6.84
CA LEU A 148 -12.64 24.85 7.42
C LEU A 148 -11.62 25.22 6.33
N LEU A 149 -11.53 24.39 5.28
CA LEU A 149 -10.62 24.64 4.16
C LEU A 149 -11.00 25.91 3.39
N ALA A 150 -12.29 26.09 3.11
CA ALA A 150 -12.79 27.25 2.39
C ALA A 150 -12.61 28.56 3.17
N THR A 151 -12.67 28.48 4.51
CA THR A 151 -12.58 29.67 5.38
C THR A 151 -11.13 30.02 5.71
N ASN A 152 -10.31 29.04 6.13
CA ASN A 152 -9.00 29.28 6.72
C ASN A 152 -7.83 29.03 5.75
N TYR A 153 -8.08 28.29 4.67
CA TYR A 153 -7.03 27.85 3.74
C TYR A 153 -7.39 28.14 2.28
N GLN A 154 -8.16 29.19 2.05
CA GLN A 154 -8.60 29.59 0.72
C GLN A 154 -7.43 29.69 -0.28
N GLY A 155 -7.56 29.02 -1.43
CA GLY A 155 -6.55 29.02 -2.48
C GLY A 155 -5.32 28.14 -2.19
N ILE A 156 -5.27 27.47 -1.04
CA ILE A 156 -4.22 26.51 -0.71
C ILE A 156 -4.74 25.12 -1.07
N PRO A 157 -4.03 24.34 -1.92
CA PRO A 157 -4.43 22.98 -2.25
C PRO A 157 -4.47 22.10 -0.99
N ALA A 158 -5.39 21.15 -0.95
CA ALA A 158 -5.54 20.24 0.18
C ALA A 158 -5.66 18.78 -0.29
N TYR A 159 -5.13 17.89 0.51
CA TYR A 159 -5.14 16.44 0.31
C TYR A 159 -5.48 15.75 1.62
N GLY A 160 -6.05 14.57 1.56
CA GLY A 160 -6.39 13.80 2.75
C GLY A 160 -5.69 12.45 2.79
N ILE A 161 -5.48 11.94 4.01
CA ILE A 161 -5.07 10.56 4.27
C ILE A 161 -5.97 10.01 5.38
N VAL A 162 -6.61 8.85 5.12
CA VAL A 162 -7.27 8.05 6.17
C VAL A 162 -6.26 6.99 6.64
N CYS A 163 -5.92 7.02 7.93
CA CYS A 163 -4.87 6.17 8.51
C CYS A 163 -5.41 4.81 9.00
N GLY A 164 -6.26 4.17 8.21
CA GLY A 164 -6.79 2.83 8.49
C GLY A 164 -8.06 2.82 9.31
N ASP A 165 -8.58 1.61 9.52
CA ASP A 165 -9.85 1.34 10.19
C ASP A 165 -10.98 2.23 9.64
N ILE A 166 -11.14 2.16 8.30
CA ILE A 166 -12.11 2.98 7.55
C ILE A 166 -13.52 2.60 7.95
N ILE A 167 -13.76 1.29 8.16
CA ILE A 167 -15.02 0.73 8.62
C ILE A 167 -14.81 -0.04 9.92
N GLY A 168 -15.89 -0.25 10.67
CA GLY A 168 -15.81 -0.90 11.97
C GLY A 168 -15.56 -2.41 11.90
N ASP A 169 -16.11 -3.10 10.91
CA ASP A 169 -15.86 -4.52 10.68
C ASP A 169 -16.29 -4.95 9.27
N ILE A 170 -15.30 -5.31 8.45
CA ILE A 170 -15.54 -5.75 7.07
C ILE A 170 -16.40 -7.02 6.99
N ASN A 171 -16.32 -7.90 8.00
CA ASN A 171 -17.05 -9.18 7.97
C ASN A 171 -18.53 -9.02 8.28
N THR A 172 -18.91 -7.96 8.99
CA THR A 172 -20.31 -7.61 9.27
C THR A 172 -20.89 -6.70 8.21
N LYS A 173 -20.11 -5.70 7.75
CA LYS A 173 -20.57 -4.66 6.83
C LYS A 173 -19.54 -4.29 5.75
N PRO A 174 -19.11 -5.23 4.88
CA PRO A 174 -18.15 -4.92 3.81
C PRO A 174 -18.72 -3.87 2.83
N SER A 175 -20.04 -3.74 2.77
CA SER A 175 -20.72 -2.73 1.95
C SER A 175 -20.49 -1.30 2.41
N TYR A 176 -19.94 -1.07 3.60
CA TYR A 176 -19.69 0.29 4.12
C TYR A 176 -18.55 1.02 3.44
N PHE A 177 -17.63 0.35 2.77
CA PHE A 177 -16.58 1.04 2.01
C PHE A 177 -17.12 2.02 0.98
N ALA A 178 -18.17 1.64 0.24
CA ALA A 178 -18.74 2.54 -0.77
C ALA A 178 -19.39 3.79 -0.15
N PRO A 179 -20.30 3.70 0.85
CA PRO A 179 -20.82 4.89 1.53
C PRO A 179 -19.75 5.72 2.25
N MET A 180 -18.69 5.10 2.79
CA MET A 180 -17.56 5.83 3.38
C MET A 180 -16.80 6.66 2.35
N ILE A 181 -16.54 6.09 1.16
CA ILE A 181 -15.95 6.82 0.04
C ILE A 181 -16.85 8.01 -0.34
N ASP A 182 -18.16 7.80 -0.38
CA ASP A 182 -19.12 8.86 -0.70
C ASP A 182 -19.13 9.96 0.37
N ALA A 183 -19.15 9.58 1.64
CA ALA A 183 -19.15 10.52 2.77
C ALA A 183 -17.85 11.34 2.83
N ILE A 184 -16.69 10.69 2.67
CA ILE A 184 -15.38 11.36 2.68
C ILE A 184 -15.25 12.32 1.48
N ALA A 185 -15.82 11.97 0.32
CA ALA A 185 -15.77 12.83 -0.86
C ALA A 185 -16.56 14.15 -0.71
N GLU A 186 -17.43 14.29 0.30
CA GLU A 186 -18.09 15.55 0.61
C GLU A 186 -17.11 16.63 1.09
N THR A 187 -15.87 16.25 1.45
CA THR A 187 -14.76 17.20 1.71
C THR A 187 -14.33 17.97 0.46
N GLU A 188 -14.64 17.45 -0.74
CA GLU A 188 -14.20 17.94 -2.06
C GLU A 188 -12.69 17.95 -2.29
N ILE A 189 -11.92 17.22 -1.49
CA ILE A 189 -10.50 16.98 -1.70
C ILE A 189 -10.20 15.49 -1.91
N PRO A 190 -9.15 15.13 -2.66
CA PRO A 190 -8.79 13.72 -2.82
C PRO A 190 -8.19 13.15 -1.54
N PHE A 191 -8.64 11.96 -1.14
CA PHE A 191 -8.11 11.22 -0.01
C PHE A 191 -7.36 9.97 -0.47
N PHE A 192 -6.20 9.72 0.13
CA PHE A 192 -5.46 8.48 0.07
C PHE A 192 -5.80 7.61 1.29
N TYR A 193 -5.62 6.29 1.17
CA TYR A 193 -6.11 5.37 2.18
C TYR A 193 -5.02 4.42 2.64
N VAL A 194 -4.88 4.27 3.94
CA VAL A 194 -4.11 3.24 4.63
C VAL A 194 -5.08 2.13 5.02
N ILE A 195 -4.65 0.88 4.96
CA ILE A 195 -5.46 -0.24 5.47
C ILE A 195 -5.32 -0.33 6.99
N GLY A 196 -6.45 -0.56 7.70
CA GLY A 196 -6.50 -0.85 9.13
C GLY A 196 -6.82 -2.32 9.43
N ASN A 197 -6.74 -2.72 10.69
CA ASN A 197 -7.02 -4.10 11.07
C ASN A 197 -8.51 -4.47 10.96
N HIS A 198 -9.41 -3.50 11.08
CA HIS A 198 -10.84 -3.73 10.86
C HIS A 198 -11.22 -3.81 9.37
N ASP A 199 -10.33 -3.36 8.48
CA ASP A 199 -10.48 -3.44 7.04
C ASP A 199 -10.05 -4.79 6.44
N LEU A 200 -9.67 -5.78 7.28
CA LEU A 200 -9.21 -7.10 6.87
C LEU A 200 -10.34 -8.12 6.72
N ASP A 201 -10.30 -8.92 5.66
CA ASP A 201 -11.13 -10.13 5.51
C ASP A 201 -10.68 -11.19 6.52
N LEU A 202 -11.44 -11.40 7.61
CA LEU A 202 -11.03 -12.28 8.72
C LEU A 202 -11.31 -13.76 8.48
N ASN A 203 -12.20 -14.12 7.53
CA ASN A 203 -12.57 -15.50 7.26
C ASN A 203 -11.70 -16.19 6.21
N VAL A 204 -10.46 -15.75 6.07
CA VAL A 204 -9.48 -16.24 5.11
C VAL A 204 -8.33 -16.97 5.79
N ARG A 205 -7.46 -17.60 5.00
CA ARG A 205 -6.37 -18.46 5.49
C ARG A 205 -4.98 -17.86 5.33
N SER A 206 -4.85 -16.77 4.61
CA SER A 206 -3.54 -16.14 4.38
C SER A 206 -3.59 -14.63 4.53
N ASN A 207 -2.44 -14.05 4.80
CA ASN A 207 -2.26 -12.62 4.92
C ASN A 207 -2.62 -11.89 3.61
N GLU A 208 -2.31 -12.46 2.45
CA GLU A 208 -2.63 -11.88 1.15
C GLU A 208 -4.15 -11.82 0.91
N HIS A 209 -4.87 -12.90 1.26
CA HIS A 209 -6.31 -12.98 1.09
C HIS A 209 -7.07 -12.05 2.04
N ALA A 210 -6.46 -11.68 3.18
CA ALA A 210 -7.09 -10.77 4.14
C ALA A 210 -7.29 -9.33 3.60
N ARG A 211 -6.77 -9.02 2.42
CA ARG A 211 -6.82 -7.69 1.81
C ARG A 211 -7.69 -7.58 0.55
N ILE A 212 -8.32 -8.68 0.14
CA ILE A 212 -9.01 -8.76 -1.17
C ILE A 212 -10.13 -7.71 -1.26
N THR A 213 -10.96 -7.61 -0.22
CA THR A 213 -12.07 -6.67 -0.22
C THR A 213 -11.56 -5.23 -0.20
N TYR A 214 -10.64 -4.87 0.70
CA TYR A 214 -10.03 -3.54 0.74
C TYR A 214 -9.45 -3.15 -0.63
N LYS A 215 -8.61 -4.02 -1.21
CA LYS A 215 -7.98 -3.79 -2.52
C LYS A 215 -8.97 -3.60 -3.66
N SER A 216 -10.16 -4.17 -3.57
CA SER A 216 -11.20 -4.00 -4.59
C SER A 216 -11.75 -2.57 -4.65
N TYR A 217 -11.69 -1.82 -3.54
CA TYR A 217 -12.12 -0.43 -3.41
C TYR A 217 -10.96 0.55 -3.60
N TYR A 218 -9.81 0.31 -2.96
CA TYR A 218 -8.73 1.28 -2.80
C TYR A 218 -7.44 0.95 -3.57
N GLY A 219 -7.31 -0.28 -4.11
CA GLY A 219 -6.12 -0.71 -4.84
C GLY A 219 -4.98 -1.21 -3.95
N PRO A 220 -3.71 -0.96 -4.30
CA PRO A 220 -2.56 -1.45 -3.54
C PRO A 220 -2.56 -0.91 -2.11
N THR A 221 -2.08 -1.73 -1.15
CA THR A 221 -2.07 -1.37 0.27
C THR A 221 -0.84 -0.59 0.69
N TYR A 222 0.21 -0.55 -0.13
CA TYR A 222 1.38 0.30 0.06
C TYR A 222 1.81 0.94 -1.25
N TYR A 223 2.16 2.21 -1.21
CA TYR A 223 2.46 3.04 -2.37
C TYR A 223 3.04 4.38 -1.94
N SER A 224 3.47 5.20 -2.91
CA SER A 224 3.97 6.54 -2.65
C SER A 224 3.43 7.56 -3.67
N PHE A 225 3.49 8.83 -3.30
CA PHE A 225 3.13 9.96 -4.15
C PHE A 225 3.84 11.23 -3.72
N ASN A 226 4.00 12.17 -4.63
CA ASN A 226 4.64 13.46 -4.37
C ASN A 226 3.65 14.62 -4.43
N ARG A 227 3.77 15.58 -3.51
CA ARG A 227 3.08 16.87 -3.58
C ARG A 227 4.05 17.97 -3.14
N GLY A 228 4.36 18.89 -4.06
CA GLY A 228 5.44 19.86 -3.84
C GLY A 228 6.77 19.15 -3.53
N ASP A 229 7.42 19.59 -2.49
CA ASP A 229 8.72 19.06 -2.04
C ASP A 229 8.56 17.91 -1.01
N ILE A 230 7.34 17.39 -0.83
CA ILE A 230 7.06 16.32 0.13
C ILE A 230 6.80 15.00 -0.60
N HIS A 231 7.52 13.97 -0.16
CA HIS A 231 7.30 12.58 -0.57
C HIS A 231 6.45 11.87 0.48
N TYR A 232 5.29 11.40 0.07
CA TYR A 232 4.36 10.65 0.91
C TYR A 232 4.47 9.17 0.65
N VAL A 233 4.56 8.38 1.71
CA VAL A 233 4.61 6.92 1.65
C VAL A 233 3.47 6.38 2.50
N VAL A 234 2.65 5.53 1.92
CA VAL A 234 1.64 4.74 2.61
C VAL A 234 2.17 3.32 2.77
N LEU A 235 2.09 2.78 3.99
CA LEU A 235 2.54 1.42 4.31
C LEU A 235 1.41 0.59 4.90
N ASP A 236 1.43 -0.70 4.59
CA ASP A 236 0.57 -1.73 5.18
C ASP A 236 1.36 -2.41 6.31
N ASP A 237 1.15 -1.96 7.53
CA ASP A 237 1.86 -2.46 8.70
C ASP A 237 1.05 -3.46 9.53
N ILE A 238 0.01 -4.07 8.92
CA ILE A 238 -0.80 -5.09 9.57
C ILE A 238 -0.49 -6.44 8.96
N PHE A 239 -0.03 -7.36 9.77
CA PHE A 239 0.19 -8.74 9.35
C PHE A 239 -0.87 -9.65 9.97
N PHE A 240 -1.76 -10.16 9.13
CA PHE A 240 -2.82 -11.10 9.54
C PHE A 240 -2.24 -12.49 9.82
N ILE A 241 -2.50 -13.01 11.03
CA ILE A 241 -1.96 -14.30 11.45
C ILE A 241 -3.01 -15.41 11.30
N ALA A 242 -4.26 -15.16 11.76
CA ALA A 242 -5.33 -16.17 11.77
C ALA A 242 -6.70 -15.52 11.95
N LYS A 243 -7.74 -16.36 11.91
CA LYS A 243 -9.13 -16.00 12.22
C LYS A 243 -9.23 -15.23 13.53
N SER A 244 -10.27 -14.41 13.64
CA SER A 244 -10.65 -13.73 14.89
C SER A 244 -9.67 -12.64 15.34
N TYR A 245 -9.39 -11.65 14.48
CA TYR A 245 -8.61 -10.44 14.79
C TYR A 245 -7.18 -10.71 15.28
N LEU A 246 -6.60 -11.88 14.95
CA LEU A 246 -5.20 -12.13 15.23
C LEU A 246 -4.33 -11.48 14.15
N TYR A 247 -3.77 -10.36 14.50
CA TYR A 247 -2.79 -9.63 13.69
C TYR A 247 -1.64 -9.11 14.55
N VAL A 248 -0.57 -8.74 13.90
CA VAL A 248 0.57 -8.05 14.54
C VAL A 248 0.96 -6.84 13.67
N GLY A 249 1.53 -5.82 14.32
CA GLY A 249 2.20 -4.74 13.63
C GLY A 249 3.50 -5.27 13.00
N TYR A 250 3.53 -5.38 11.67
CA TYR A 250 4.69 -5.92 10.95
C TYR A 250 4.73 -5.46 9.50
N LEU A 251 5.88 -4.96 9.08
CA LEU A 251 6.19 -4.70 7.68
C LEU A 251 6.89 -5.92 7.09
N THR A 252 6.34 -6.47 6.01
CA THR A 252 6.96 -7.63 5.34
C THR A 252 8.29 -7.25 4.71
N GLU A 253 9.20 -8.22 4.56
CA GLU A 253 10.49 -8.02 3.93
C GLU A 253 10.34 -7.48 2.49
N GLN A 254 9.36 -7.97 1.76
CA GLN A 254 9.03 -7.46 0.41
C GLN A 254 8.70 -5.97 0.44
N GLN A 255 7.88 -5.53 1.39
CA GLN A 255 7.49 -4.12 1.51
C GLN A 255 8.67 -3.25 1.96
N LEU A 256 9.55 -3.76 2.83
CA LEU A 256 10.77 -3.06 3.22
C LEU A 256 11.74 -2.89 2.04
N GLN A 257 11.92 -3.92 1.22
CA GLN A 257 12.74 -3.84 0.02
C GLN A 257 12.16 -2.88 -1.02
N TRP A 258 10.84 -2.86 -1.16
CA TRP A 258 10.15 -1.87 -1.97
C TRP A 258 10.37 -0.45 -1.44
N LEU A 259 10.16 -0.23 -0.14
CA LEU A 259 10.37 1.06 0.53
C LEU A 259 11.81 1.57 0.35
N GLU A 260 12.81 0.70 0.48
CA GLU A 260 14.21 1.06 0.24
C GLU A 260 14.44 1.55 -1.19
N GLN A 261 13.82 0.90 -2.18
CA GLN A 261 13.91 1.33 -3.59
C GLN A 261 13.18 2.65 -3.82
N ASP A 262 12.00 2.83 -3.23
CA ASP A 262 11.20 4.05 -3.34
C ASP A 262 11.94 5.25 -2.76
N LEU A 263 12.49 5.12 -1.55
CA LEU A 263 13.25 6.17 -0.89
C LEU A 263 14.56 6.53 -1.61
N LYS A 264 15.13 5.64 -2.42
CA LYS A 264 16.29 5.96 -3.28
C LYS A 264 15.94 6.93 -4.41
N GLN A 265 14.67 7.09 -4.75
CA GLN A 265 14.19 8.02 -5.76
C GLN A 265 13.93 9.43 -5.18
N VAL A 266 13.92 9.55 -3.86
CA VAL A 266 13.67 10.82 -3.17
C VAL A 266 14.93 11.68 -3.17
N THR A 267 14.80 12.95 -3.54
CA THR A 267 15.91 13.89 -3.49
C THR A 267 16.44 14.03 -2.05
N PRO A 268 17.75 13.93 -1.83
CA PRO A 268 18.31 14.12 -0.48
C PRO A 268 17.91 15.46 0.13
N GLY A 269 17.45 15.44 1.37
CA GLY A 269 16.96 16.61 2.10
C GLY A 269 15.46 16.90 1.92
N SER A 270 14.75 16.16 1.07
CA SER A 270 13.28 16.28 0.98
C SER A 270 12.61 15.75 2.26
N THR A 271 11.46 16.32 2.57
CA THR A 271 10.59 15.80 3.64
C THR A 271 9.92 14.51 3.17
N VAL A 272 9.98 13.48 4.00
CA VAL A 272 9.24 12.23 3.80
C VAL A 272 8.18 12.10 4.90
N VAL A 273 6.93 11.93 4.50
CA VAL A 273 5.81 11.65 5.39
C VAL A 273 5.40 10.19 5.21
N VAL A 274 5.47 9.40 6.28
CA VAL A 274 5.06 7.99 6.26
C VAL A 274 3.74 7.85 7.00
N ALA A 275 2.73 7.34 6.31
CA ALA A 275 1.41 7.03 6.85
C ALA A 275 1.26 5.52 7.02
N MET A 276 0.86 5.09 8.21
CA MET A 276 0.60 3.70 8.57
C MET A 276 -0.48 3.67 9.66
N HIS A 277 -1.07 2.50 9.90
CA HIS A 277 -2.15 2.37 10.87
C HIS A 277 -1.63 2.10 12.29
N ILE A 278 -0.75 1.12 12.46
CA ILE A 278 -0.22 0.76 13.79
C ILE A 278 0.93 1.70 14.17
N PRO A 279 0.88 2.35 15.35
CA PRO A 279 1.96 3.21 15.79
C PRO A 279 3.31 2.47 15.86
N THR A 280 4.37 3.09 15.36
CA THR A 280 5.74 2.55 15.40
C THR A 280 6.29 2.40 16.83
N TYR A 281 5.67 3.03 17.82
CA TYR A 281 6.03 2.96 19.22
C TYR A 281 4.84 2.55 20.08
N SER A 282 5.01 1.48 20.89
CA SER A 282 4.07 1.08 21.92
C SER A 282 4.75 1.13 23.29
N ARG A 283 4.06 1.70 24.30
CA ARG A 283 4.51 1.68 25.70
C ARG A 283 4.48 0.28 26.29
N GLU A 284 3.71 -0.64 25.70
CA GLU A 284 3.67 -2.02 26.14
C GLU A 284 4.91 -2.76 25.62
N ALA A 285 5.86 -3.04 26.49
CA ALA A 285 7.13 -3.71 26.17
C ALA A 285 6.97 -5.09 25.49
N ARG A 286 5.77 -5.68 25.50
CA ARG A 286 5.43 -6.96 24.86
C ARG A 286 4.93 -6.82 23.42
N ARG A 287 4.60 -5.60 22.95
CA ARG A 287 4.15 -5.31 21.59
C ARG A 287 5.09 -4.30 20.94
N LYS A 288 6.37 -4.58 20.93
CA LYS A 288 7.29 -3.79 20.10
C LYS A 288 6.85 -4.00 18.65
N ALA A 289 6.32 -2.95 18.06
CA ALA A 289 6.09 -2.95 16.62
C ALA A 289 7.43 -3.24 15.94
N VAL A 290 7.52 -4.37 15.27
CA VAL A 290 8.73 -4.79 14.52
C VAL A 290 9.07 -3.73 13.47
N SER A 291 8.05 -3.03 12.94
CA SER A 291 8.16 -1.90 12.03
C SER A 291 9.09 -0.78 12.52
N TYR A 292 9.04 -0.39 13.80
CA TYR A 292 9.89 0.68 14.31
C TYR A 292 11.39 0.35 14.24
N THR A 293 11.75 -0.88 14.58
CA THR A 293 13.14 -1.34 14.54
C THR A 293 13.70 -1.33 13.12
N HIS A 294 12.87 -1.69 12.14
CA HIS A 294 13.26 -1.71 10.73
C HIS A 294 13.36 -0.29 10.15
N LEU A 295 12.40 0.59 10.40
CA LEU A 295 12.44 1.97 9.93
C LEU A 295 13.66 2.73 10.51
N ARG A 296 13.97 2.53 11.79
CA ARG A 296 15.16 3.14 12.41
C ARG A 296 16.48 2.61 11.84
N ALA A 297 16.55 1.34 11.45
CA ALA A 297 17.72 0.79 10.80
C ALA A 297 17.99 1.44 9.43
N HIS A 298 16.94 1.88 8.73
CA HIS A 298 17.05 2.61 7.48
C HIS A 298 17.44 4.09 7.69
N GLU A 299 16.96 4.75 8.74
CA GLU A 299 17.38 6.11 9.11
C GLU A 299 18.88 6.20 9.43
N THR A 300 19.42 5.25 10.19
CA THR A 300 20.84 5.25 10.57
C THR A 300 21.79 4.99 9.41
N ARG A 301 21.35 4.33 8.34
CA ARG A 301 22.16 4.13 7.13
C ARG A 301 22.28 5.36 6.22
N ARG A 302 21.42 6.37 6.41
CA ARG A 302 21.47 7.64 5.65
C ARG A 302 22.40 8.70 6.25
N HIS A 303 22.83 8.52 7.50
CA HIS A 303 23.71 9.44 8.23
C HIS A 303 25.17 8.95 8.33
N LEU A 304 25.51 7.86 7.61
CA LEU A 304 26.89 7.39 7.39
C LEU A 304 27.21 7.50 5.89
#